data_60b645e1cae4a71189caa17ef04b25a8
#
_entry.id   60b645e1cae4a71189caa17ef04b25a8
#
_cell.length_a   1.000
_cell.length_b   1.000
_cell.length_c   1.000
_cell.angle_alpha   90.00
_cell.angle_beta   90.00
_cell.angle_gamma   90.00
#
_symmetry.space_group_name_H-M   'P 1'
#
loop_
_entity.id
_entity.type
_entity.pdbx_description
1 polymer ?
#
loop_
_entity_poly.entity_id
_entity_poly.type
_entity_poly.pdbx_seq_one_letter_code
_entity_poly.pdbx_strand_id
1 'polypeptide(L)'
;MTDLVKLSDFLVTGDKDNAIATAKALLESGTAPLDIINNGLITGMSRVGELFKEGEMFVPEVMLSAQVMTETVATIKPYIKEGEMVYKGKIVIGTVKGDLHDIGKNLVALMLENNGFEVINLGSDKGPNDFLAAIEKH
;
A
#
# COMPACT_ATOMS: atom_id res chain seq x y z
N MET A 1 -25.12 -0.89 -2.21
CA MET A 1 -23.66 -1.02 -2.18
C MET A 1 -23.05 0.36 -2.33
N THR A 2 -22.19 0.76 -1.41
CA THR A 2 -21.52 2.07 -1.48
C THR A 2 -20.41 2.04 -2.51
N ASP A 3 -20.03 3.22 -3.02
CA ASP A 3 -18.90 3.32 -3.97
C ASP A 3 -17.57 2.94 -3.32
N LEU A 4 -17.43 3.11 -2.00
CA LEU A 4 -16.25 2.65 -1.25
C LEU A 4 -16.14 1.12 -1.30
N VAL A 5 -17.25 0.40 -1.18
CA VAL A 5 -17.27 -1.07 -1.30
C VAL A 5 -16.90 -1.49 -2.71
N LYS A 6 -17.42 -0.81 -3.74
CA LYS A 6 -17.06 -1.07 -5.13
C LYS A 6 -15.57 -0.86 -5.37
N LEU A 7 -15.01 0.20 -4.81
CA LEU A 7 -13.58 0.49 -4.92
C LEU A 7 -12.75 -0.65 -4.31
N SER A 8 -13.14 -1.10 -3.12
CA SER A 8 -12.49 -2.23 -2.45
C SER A 8 -12.54 -3.49 -3.33
N ASP A 9 -13.69 -3.79 -3.93
CA ASP A 9 -13.86 -4.95 -4.80
C ASP A 9 -13.00 -4.86 -6.07
N PHE A 10 -12.91 -3.69 -6.69
CA PHE A 10 -12.04 -3.49 -7.86
C PHE A 10 -10.56 -3.67 -7.51
N LEU A 11 -10.15 -3.23 -6.32
CA LEU A 11 -8.79 -3.45 -5.85
C LEU A 11 -8.50 -4.93 -5.67
N VAL A 12 -9.40 -5.67 -5.02
CA VAL A 12 -9.22 -7.11 -4.78
C VAL A 12 -9.14 -7.88 -6.09
N THR A 13 -9.95 -7.51 -7.09
CA THR A 13 -9.95 -8.17 -8.40
C THR A 13 -8.84 -7.68 -9.33
N GLY A 14 -8.10 -6.64 -8.94
CA GLY A 14 -7.01 -6.10 -9.76
C GLY A 14 -7.48 -5.25 -10.93
N ASP A 15 -8.68 -4.68 -10.85
CA ASP A 15 -9.26 -3.85 -11.91
C ASP A 15 -8.87 -2.38 -11.72
N LYS A 16 -7.69 -2.04 -12.23
CA LYS A 16 -7.10 -0.71 -12.06
C LYS A 16 -7.98 0.41 -12.65
N ASP A 17 -8.44 0.25 -13.86
CA ASP A 17 -9.18 1.30 -14.56
C ASP A 17 -10.47 1.67 -13.83
N ASN A 18 -11.23 0.67 -13.40
CA ASN A 18 -12.45 0.89 -12.65
C ASN A 18 -12.18 1.40 -11.23
N ALA A 19 -11.08 0.97 -10.60
CA ALA A 19 -10.69 1.47 -9.29
C ALA A 19 -10.37 2.98 -9.35
N ILE A 20 -9.58 3.40 -10.34
CA ILE A 20 -9.23 4.81 -10.52
C ILE A 20 -10.47 5.63 -10.86
N ALA A 21 -11.32 5.16 -11.76
CA ALA A 21 -12.56 5.84 -12.13
C ALA A 21 -13.49 6.02 -10.93
N THR A 22 -13.62 4.98 -10.10
CA THR A 22 -14.44 5.02 -8.88
C THR A 22 -13.87 6.01 -7.87
N ALA A 23 -12.56 6.03 -7.68
CA ALA A 23 -11.89 6.99 -6.79
C ALA A 23 -12.12 8.43 -7.23
N LYS A 24 -11.99 8.70 -8.53
CA LYS A 24 -12.26 10.03 -9.08
C LYS A 24 -13.71 10.46 -8.88
N ALA A 25 -14.66 9.56 -9.10
CA ALA A 25 -16.07 9.84 -8.87
C ALA A 25 -16.36 10.14 -7.40
N LEU A 26 -15.73 9.43 -6.47
CA LEU A 26 -15.84 9.70 -5.04
C LEU A 26 -15.29 11.08 -4.68
N LEU A 27 -14.16 11.48 -5.25
CA LEU A 27 -13.59 12.81 -5.05
C LEU A 27 -14.54 13.89 -5.54
N GLU A 28 -15.12 13.72 -6.72
CA GLU A 28 -16.08 14.67 -7.33
C GLU A 28 -17.36 14.78 -6.49
N SER A 29 -17.79 13.71 -5.84
CA SER A 29 -18.98 13.72 -4.99
C SER A 29 -18.75 14.33 -3.61
N GLY A 30 -17.51 14.74 -3.31
CA GLY A 30 -17.18 15.38 -2.03
C GLY A 30 -16.71 14.42 -0.95
N THR A 31 -16.46 13.15 -1.27
CA THR A 31 -15.89 12.21 -0.32
C THR A 31 -14.46 12.62 0.04
N ALA A 32 -14.15 12.63 1.34
CA ALA A 32 -12.82 13.02 1.79
C ALA A 32 -11.75 12.05 1.26
N PRO A 33 -10.63 12.56 0.74
CA PRO A 33 -9.56 11.70 0.20
C PRO A 33 -9.09 10.61 1.18
N LEU A 34 -8.96 10.95 2.46
CA LEU A 34 -8.54 9.98 3.48
C LEU A 34 -9.58 8.89 3.72
N ASP A 35 -10.87 9.19 3.58
CA ASP A 35 -11.91 8.17 3.68
C ASP A 35 -11.83 7.18 2.51
N ILE A 36 -11.50 7.67 1.31
CA ILE A 36 -11.31 6.80 0.15
C ILE A 36 -10.16 5.83 0.41
N ILE A 37 -9.04 6.34 0.91
CA ILE A 37 -7.88 5.51 1.23
C ILE A 37 -8.19 4.52 2.36
N ASN A 38 -8.70 5.00 3.49
CA ASN A 38 -8.88 4.18 4.69
C ASN A 38 -10.02 3.17 4.56
N ASN A 39 -11.15 3.58 4.03
CA ASN A 39 -12.37 2.76 3.99
C ASN A 39 -12.59 2.05 2.65
N GLY A 40 -11.88 2.48 1.61
CA GLY A 40 -11.94 1.83 0.29
C GLY A 40 -10.69 1.00 0.01
N LEU A 41 -9.54 1.63 -0.06
CA LEU A 41 -8.31 1.00 -0.50
C LEU A 41 -7.67 0.11 0.57
N ILE A 42 -7.46 0.61 1.77
CA ILE A 42 -6.86 -0.17 2.85
C ILE A 42 -7.75 -1.35 3.23
N THR A 43 -9.05 -1.16 3.27
CA THR A 43 -9.99 -2.26 3.51
C THR A 43 -9.85 -3.35 2.44
N GLY A 44 -9.71 -2.95 1.17
CA GLY A 44 -9.48 -3.90 0.07
C GLY A 44 -8.17 -4.65 0.24
N MET A 45 -7.09 -3.96 0.59
CA MET A 45 -5.78 -4.60 0.80
C MET A 45 -5.79 -5.54 2.01
N SER A 46 -6.55 -5.24 3.05
CA SER A 46 -6.71 -6.17 4.18
C SER A 46 -7.37 -7.47 3.74
N ARG A 47 -8.37 -7.39 2.85
CA ARG A 47 -9.00 -8.58 2.26
C ARG A 47 -8.02 -9.37 1.40
N VAL A 48 -7.19 -8.68 0.62
CA VAL A 48 -6.14 -9.31 -0.18
C VAL A 48 -5.17 -10.09 0.74
N GLY A 49 -4.77 -9.48 1.85
CA GLY A 49 -3.90 -10.14 2.83
C GLY A 49 -4.51 -11.40 3.42
N GLU A 50 -5.80 -11.38 3.74
CA GLU A 50 -6.52 -12.55 4.23
C GLU A 50 -6.61 -13.65 3.18
N LEU A 51 -6.94 -13.30 1.94
CA LEU A 51 -7.02 -14.25 0.83
C LEU A 51 -5.66 -14.88 0.54
N PHE A 52 -4.60 -14.11 0.63
CA PHE A 52 -3.24 -14.61 0.49
C PHE A 52 -2.89 -15.60 1.62
N LYS A 53 -3.21 -15.25 2.86
CA LYS A 53 -2.99 -16.10 4.02
C LYS A 53 -3.75 -17.44 3.90
N GLU A 54 -4.96 -17.41 3.37
CA GLU A 54 -5.81 -18.60 3.20
C GLU A 54 -5.44 -19.42 1.96
N GLY A 55 -4.49 -18.96 1.15
CA GLY A 55 -4.08 -19.65 -0.06
C GLY A 55 -5.03 -19.48 -1.25
N GLU A 56 -5.95 -18.53 -1.18
CA GLU A 56 -6.89 -18.23 -2.26
C GLU A 56 -6.33 -17.23 -3.26
N MET A 57 -5.31 -16.46 -2.88
CA MET A 57 -4.55 -15.58 -3.77
C MET A 57 -3.07 -15.93 -3.72
N PHE A 58 -2.40 -15.81 -4.85
CA PHE A 58 -0.97 -16.05 -4.99
C PHE A 58 -0.23 -14.75 -5.24
N VAL A 59 1.11 -14.76 -5.14
CA VAL A 59 1.95 -13.57 -5.26
C VAL A 59 1.63 -12.69 -6.48
N PRO A 60 1.46 -13.23 -7.70
CA PRO A 60 1.13 -12.39 -8.85
C PRO A 60 -0.17 -11.59 -8.69
N GLU A 61 -1.18 -12.20 -8.09
CA GLU A 61 -2.48 -11.56 -7.85
C GLU A 61 -2.38 -10.48 -6.76
N VAL A 62 -1.63 -10.76 -5.70
CA VAL A 62 -1.36 -9.79 -4.63
C VAL A 62 -0.63 -8.57 -5.19
N MET A 63 0.36 -8.79 -6.03
CA MET A 63 1.13 -7.71 -6.65
C MET A 63 0.27 -6.86 -7.58
N LEU A 64 -0.67 -7.48 -8.30
CA LEU A 64 -1.61 -6.74 -9.15
C LEU A 64 -2.52 -5.84 -8.32
N SER A 65 -3.07 -6.36 -7.22
CA SER A 65 -3.89 -5.57 -6.28
C SER A 65 -3.07 -4.44 -5.65
N ALA A 66 -1.84 -4.70 -5.28
CA ALA A 66 -0.94 -3.68 -4.72
C ALA A 66 -0.62 -2.58 -5.73
N GLN A 67 -0.48 -2.92 -7.01
CA GLN A 67 -0.30 -1.95 -8.08
C GLN A 67 -1.54 -1.05 -8.23
N VAL A 68 -2.73 -1.64 -8.15
CA VAL A 68 -4.00 -0.88 -8.17
C VAL A 68 -4.02 0.12 -7.01
N MET A 69 -3.65 -0.34 -5.81
CA MET A 69 -3.56 0.51 -4.62
C MET A 69 -2.62 1.70 -4.86
N THR A 70 -1.39 1.41 -5.31
CA THR A 70 -0.36 2.44 -5.52
C THR A 70 -0.82 3.49 -6.53
N GLU A 71 -1.35 3.08 -7.66
CA GLU A 71 -1.79 4.00 -8.71
C GLU A 71 -3.03 4.80 -8.30
N THR A 72 -3.94 4.17 -7.58
CA THR A 72 -5.15 4.87 -7.08
C THR A 72 -4.78 5.90 -6.01
N VAL A 73 -3.88 5.56 -5.09
CA VAL A 73 -3.37 6.52 -4.10
C VAL A 73 -2.68 7.69 -4.79
N ALA A 74 -1.88 7.43 -5.83
CA ALA A 74 -1.22 8.49 -6.60
C ALA A 74 -2.25 9.45 -7.24
N THR A 75 -3.40 8.94 -7.67
CA THR A 75 -4.51 9.75 -8.21
C THR A 75 -5.16 10.61 -7.13
N ILE A 76 -5.29 10.09 -5.92
CA ILE A 76 -5.93 10.76 -4.78
C ILE A 76 -5.00 11.77 -4.11
N LYS A 77 -3.71 11.48 -4.07
CA LYS A 77 -2.71 12.23 -3.31
C LYS A 77 -2.74 13.75 -3.53
N PRO A 78 -2.91 14.29 -4.77
CA PRO A 78 -2.99 15.73 -4.96
C PRO A 78 -4.13 16.42 -4.22
N TYR A 79 -5.14 15.68 -3.81
CA TYR A 79 -6.31 16.18 -3.07
C TYR A 79 -6.13 16.14 -1.56
N ILE A 80 -5.02 15.59 -1.08
CA ILE A 80 -4.70 15.47 0.35
C ILE A 80 -3.86 16.68 0.74
N LYS A 81 -4.28 17.38 1.80
CA LYS A 81 -3.52 18.52 2.33
C LYS A 81 -2.26 18.01 3.03
N GLU A 82 -1.20 18.85 2.98
CA GLU A 82 0.03 18.54 3.68
C GLU A 82 -0.25 18.32 5.17
N GLY A 83 0.29 17.22 5.71
CA GLY A 83 0.12 16.84 7.11
C GLY A 83 -1.15 16.05 7.43
N GLU A 84 -2.06 15.83 6.48
CA GLU A 84 -3.25 15.01 6.71
C GLU A 84 -2.98 13.50 6.66
N MET A 85 -1.91 13.09 5.99
CA MET A 85 -1.53 11.66 5.93
C MET A 85 -1.03 11.20 7.30
N VAL A 86 -1.79 10.31 7.93
CA VAL A 86 -1.42 9.72 9.21
C VAL A 86 -1.05 8.26 8.98
N TYR A 87 0.20 7.93 9.25
CA TYR A 87 0.68 6.56 9.17
C TYR A 87 0.52 5.86 10.52
N LYS A 88 0.31 4.54 10.49
CA LYS A 88 0.25 3.71 11.70
C LYS A 88 1.60 3.67 12.42
N GLY A 89 2.68 3.92 11.71
CA GLY A 89 4.03 3.93 12.23
C GLY A 89 5.05 3.96 11.11
N LYS A 90 6.32 4.01 11.48
CA LYS A 90 7.44 3.96 10.55
C LYS A 90 8.15 2.62 10.69
N ILE A 91 8.49 2.02 9.55
CA ILE A 91 9.19 0.73 9.52
C ILE A 91 10.43 0.90 8.65
N VAL A 92 11.57 0.49 9.18
CA VAL A 92 12.82 0.41 8.42
C VAL A 92 12.99 -1.04 7.98
N ILE A 93 13.17 -1.24 6.69
CA ILE A 93 13.34 -2.57 6.10
C ILE A 93 14.54 -2.57 5.15
N GLY A 94 15.26 -3.67 5.12
CA GLY A 94 16.39 -3.84 4.22
C GLY A 94 16.80 -5.30 4.16
N THR A 95 17.62 -5.63 3.15
CA THR A 95 18.23 -6.96 3.05
C THR A 95 19.58 -6.92 3.73
N VAL A 96 19.84 -7.89 4.59
CA VAL A 96 21.06 -7.92 5.42
C VAL A 96 22.33 -8.01 4.57
N LYS A 97 23.44 -7.59 5.16
CA LYS A 97 24.76 -7.60 4.51
C LYS A 97 25.11 -9.00 4.02
N GLY A 98 25.58 -9.07 2.78
CA GLY A 98 25.89 -10.33 2.12
C GLY A 98 24.74 -10.96 1.38
N ASP A 99 23.53 -10.40 1.49
CA ASP A 99 22.33 -10.89 0.82
C ASP A 99 21.84 -9.85 -0.19
N LEU A 100 21.67 -10.28 -1.44
CA LEU A 100 21.18 -9.44 -2.53
C LEU A 100 19.76 -9.77 -2.95
N HIS A 101 19.07 -10.69 -2.24
CA HIS A 101 17.72 -11.12 -2.55
C HIS A 101 16.71 -10.07 -2.09
N ASP A 102 16.09 -9.39 -3.04
CA ASP A 102 15.21 -8.26 -2.79
C ASP A 102 13.71 -8.53 -2.97
N ILE A 103 13.36 -9.57 -3.72
CA ILE A 103 11.97 -9.81 -4.13
C ILE A 103 11.05 -9.97 -2.93
N GLY A 104 11.38 -10.84 -2.00
CA GLY A 104 10.57 -11.08 -0.81
C GLY A 104 10.46 -9.86 0.09
N LYS A 105 11.58 -9.16 0.30
CA LYS A 105 11.62 -7.93 1.08
C LYS A 105 10.74 -6.84 0.46
N ASN A 106 10.83 -6.65 -0.85
CA ASN A 106 10.05 -5.64 -1.54
C ASN A 106 8.56 -5.93 -1.50
N LEU A 107 8.17 -7.21 -1.55
CA LEU A 107 6.77 -7.60 -1.37
C LEU A 107 6.28 -7.27 0.05
N VAL A 108 7.07 -7.57 1.07
CA VAL A 108 6.72 -7.24 2.46
C VAL A 108 6.61 -5.72 2.63
N ALA A 109 7.56 -4.95 2.09
CA ALA A 109 7.53 -3.49 2.13
C ALA A 109 6.26 -2.94 1.49
N LEU A 110 5.89 -3.46 0.32
CA LEU A 110 4.70 -3.06 -0.40
C LEU A 110 3.43 -3.34 0.41
N MET A 111 3.33 -4.51 1.03
CA MET A 111 2.18 -4.87 1.86
C MET A 111 2.08 -3.98 3.10
N LEU A 112 3.20 -3.63 3.73
CA LEU A 112 3.21 -2.72 4.89
C LEU A 112 2.77 -1.32 4.49
N GLU A 113 3.29 -0.78 3.38
CA GLU A 113 2.89 0.53 2.88
C GLU A 113 1.39 0.57 2.58
N ASN A 114 0.87 -0.47 1.94
CA ASN A 114 -0.53 -0.54 1.56
C ASN A 114 -1.47 -0.75 2.76
N ASN A 115 -0.93 -1.09 3.91
CA ASN A 115 -1.69 -1.19 5.16
C ASN A 115 -1.49 0.00 6.10
N GLY A 116 -0.93 1.09 5.61
CA GLY A 116 -0.87 2.37 6.30
C GLY A 116 0.41 2.65 7.07
N PHE A 117 1.49 1.91 6.82
CA PHE A 117 2.80 2.19 7.41
C PHE A 117 3.66 3.02 6.48
N GLU A 118 4.46 3.92 7.04
CA GLU A 118 5.55 4.56 6.31
C GLU A 118 6.75 3.62 6.32
N VAL A 119 7.19 3.17 5.14
CA VAL A 119 8.29 2.22 5.02
C VAL A 119 9.53 2.91 4.46
N ILE A 120 10.63 2.80 5.19
CA ILE A 120 11.95 3.26 4.75
C ILE A 120 12.71 2.03 4.26
N ASN A 121 12.80 1.88 2.94
CA ASN A 121 13.44 0.74 2.30
C ASN A 121 14.90 1.05 2.01
N LEU A 122 15.81 0.38 2.71
CA LEU A 122 17.25 0.60 2.60
C LEU A 122 17.87 -0.11 1.38
N GLY A 123 17.14 -1.05 0.75
CA GLY A 123 17.70 -1.86 -0.33
C GLY A 123 18.37 -3.12 0.17
N SER A 124 19.29 -3.67 -0.64
CA SER A 124 19.99 -4.90 -0.32
C SER A 124 21.39 -4.65 0.23
N ASP A 125 22.01 -5.68 0.78
CA ASP A 125 23.40 -5.69 1.28
C ASP A 125 23.62 -4.61 2.35
N LYS A 126 22.74 -4.55 3.35
CA LYS A 126 22.80 -3.54 4.43
C LYS A 126 23.32 -4.15 5.73
N GLY A 127 24.32 -3.49 6.33
CA GLY A 127 24.88 -3.87 7.61
C GLY A 127 24.12 -3.28 8.80
N PRO A 128 24.44 -3.73 10.03
CA PRO A 128 23.76 -3.24 11.23
C PRO A 128 23.77 -1.72 11.39
N ASN A 129 24.89 -1.07 11.01
CA ASN A 129 25.01 0.38 11.10
C ASN A 129 24.07 1.12 10.15
N ASP A 130 23.76 0.53 8.98
CA ASP A 130 22.82 1.11 8.04
C ASP A 130 21.42 1.16 8.62
N PHE A 131 20.99 0.10 9.30
CA PHE A 131 19.70 0.05 9.99
C PHE A 131 19.64 1.04 11.14
N LEU A 132 20.69 1.09 11.96
CA LEU A 132 20.76 2.00 13.10
C LEU A 132 20.70 3.47 12.64
N ALA A 133 21.47 3.83 11.62
CA ALA A 133 21.46 5.19 11.06
C ALA A 133 20.08 5.57 10.54
N ALA A 134 19.38 4.64 9.87
CA ALA A 134 18.03 4.87 9.37
C ALA A 134 17.02 5.08 10.50
N ILE A 135 17.13 4.31 11.59
CA ILE A 135 16.26 4.45 12.77
C ILE A 135 16.48 5.81 13.42
N GLU A 136 17.72 6.23 13.58
CA GLU A 136 18.06 7.55 14.18
C GLU A 136 17.58 8.71 13.31
N LYS A 137 17.64 8.57 11.97
CA LYS A 137 17.22 9.60 11.02
C LYS A 137 15.70 9.75 10.96
N HIS A 138 14.98 8.69 11.13
CA HIS A 138 13.54 8.61 10.96
C HIS A 138 12.84 8.21 12.26
#